data_c7a34053894f7424fa47637f61616a52
#
_entry.id   c7a34053894f7424fa47637f61616a52
#
_cell.length_a   1.000
_cell.length_b   1.000
_cell.length_c   1.000
_cell.angle_alpha   90.00
_cell.angle_beta   90.00
_cell.angle_gamma   90.00
#
_symmetry.space_group_name_H-M   'P 1'
#
loop_
_entity.id
_entity.type
_entity.pdbx_description
1 polymer ?
#
loop_
_entity_poly.entity_id
_entity_poly.type
_entity_poly.pdbx_seq_one_letter_code
_entity_poly.pdbx_strand_id
1 'polypeptide(L)'
;MRRLFITTSIAFILVGCGVQDDSARATQAKSVPSAPDVVSMTLPDLSVGLANEAFSSVDLVRAYLSRIERIDRAGPTLNAIISVNKDALKLAHKSDSRRGEGRALSPLDGIPVLLKDNIESLDQLATTAGSTALLDNVTGRDSPLVAALRASGAIILGKTNLSQWANFRSSHSVSGWSSVGGLVKNPHVLDRQACGSSSGSAAAAAASFAAATVGTETNGSIICPSQVNGVVGLKPTHGLLPIEHIVPIAATQDTAGPITKSVAGAALMLDGMTGWQSDYAGSLDASVIKGMRIGILDFARNDSPRLNAQFDAAIVRMEAAGATLVRIESNDTPPAFWGAARLVLGAEFKVFLTQYLSGSPADIPVRSLAELVAFNNANAEVEQAVFGQDILESSLDAPAMESDTYQDALALIRKTTRDNGIDALLREHDVQVLMGPSGPVSPRVDVVNGDVWPAWAGAGAMAAISGYPNLTVPMGTIAGVPVGVSFIGGGGADALLLSVGLAFEASGSGSPEPQYKPSVDAEDMRAL
;
A
#
# COMPACT_ATOMS: atom_id res chain seq x y z
N MET A 1 -21.12 -85.21 18.99
CA MET A 1 -20.25 -85.98 19.91
C MET A 1 -19.52 -85.01 20.81
N ARG A 2 -19.73 -85.16 22.07
CA ARG A 2 -19.19 -84.51 23.25
C ARG A 2 -17.64 -84.51 23.24
N ARG A 3 -17.01 -83.49 23.75
CA ARG A 3 -16.03 -83.60 24.85
C ARG A 3 -15.84 -82.21 25.53
N LEU A 4 -16.24 -82.24 26.78
CA LEU A 4 -16.05 -81.35 27.89
C LEU A 4 -14.58 -81.40 28.37
N PHE A 5 -13.90 -80.28 28.63
CA PHE A 5 -12.74 -80.27 29.52
C PHE A 5 -12.84 -79.11 30.50
N ILE A 6 -12.94 -79.49 31.76
CA ILE A 6 -12.85 -78.73 32.97
C ILE A 6 -11.37 -78.48 33.26
N THR A 7 -10.92 -77.26 33.59
CA THR A 7 -9.69 -77.05 34.27
C THR A 7 -9.78 -75.95 35.34
N THR A 8 -9.33 -76.34 36.45
CA THR A 8 -9.37 -75.86 37.82
C THR A 8 -8.65 -74.53 38.02
N SER A 9 -9.23 -73.64 38.83
CA SER A 9 -8.63 -72.40 39.33
C SER A 9 -7.62 -72.73 40.45
N ILE A 10 -6.46 -72.06 40.37
CA ILE A 10 -5.53 -71.94 41.50
C ILE A 10 -5.29 -70.45 41.76
N ALA A 11 -5.74 -69.97 42.93
CA ALA A 11 -5.48 -68.65 43.44
C ALA A 11 -4.10 -68.59 44.08
N PHE A 12 -3.24 -67.65 43.60
CA PHE A 12 -2.03 -67.26 44.30
C PHE A 12 -2.23 -65.83 44.87
N ILE A 13 -2.17 -65.72 46.16
CA ILE A 13 -2.09 -64.44 46.89
C ILE A 13 -0.61 -64.09 46.92
N LEU A 14 -0.24 -62.95 46.31
CA LEU A 14 1.04 -62.32 46.44
C LEU A 14 0.85 -60.94 47.10
N VAL A 15 1.35 -60.80 48.28
CA VAL A 15 1.53 -59.56 49.02
C VAL A 15 2.63 -58.77 48.30
N GLY A 16 2.30 -57.65 47.69
CA GLY A 16 3.27 -56.79 47.03
C GLY A 16 3.44 -55.48 47.79
N CYS A 17 4.67 -55.21 48.20
CA CYS A 17 5.12 -53.96 48.76
C CYS A 17 4.83 -52.78 47.80
N GLY A 18 4.30 -51.67 48.39
CA GLY A 18 4.10 -50.43 47.66
C GLY A 18 5.43 -49.85 47.18
N VAL A 19 5.54 -49.65 45.86
CA VAL A 19 6.50 -48.76 45.23
C VAL A 19 5.67 -47.53 44.77
N GLN A 20 5.93 -46.38 45.41
CA GLN A 20 5.40 -45.12 44.93
C GLN A 20 5.97 -44.89 43.52
N ASP A 21 5.07 -44.92 42.56
CA ASP A 21 5.35 -44.54 41.18
C ASP A 21 5.36 -43.01 41.10
N ASP A 22 6.56 -42.44 41.13
CA ASP A 22 6.82 -41.07 40.75
C ASP A 22 6.53 -40.96 39.26
N SER A 23 5.23 -40.82 38.91
CA SER A 23 4.81 -40.54 37.55
C SER A 23 5.43 -39.22 37.11
N ALA A 24 6.47 -39.37 36.32
CA ALA A 24 7.16 -38.34 35.59
C ALA A 24 6.16 -37.28 35.07
N ARG A 25 6.29 -36.05 35.52
CA ARG A 25 5.82 -34.88 34.80
C ARG A 25 6.39 -34.97 33.40
N ALA A 26 5.60 -35.44 32.46
CA ALA A 26 5.87 -35.29 31.05
C ALA A 26 5.96 -33.77 30.80
N THR A 27 7.16 -33.23 30.71
CA THR A 27 7.44 -31.95 30.13
C THR A 27 6.86 -32.03 28.71
N GLN A 28 5.69 -31.40 28.49
CA GLN A 28 5.20 -31.15 27.13
C GLN A 28 6.36 -30.47 26.38
N ALA A 29 6.97 -31.20 25.46
CA ALA A 29 7.91 -30.63 24.55
C ALA A 29 7.18 -29.48 23.84
N LYS A 30 7.63 -28.21 24.05
CA LYS A 30 7.14 -27.07 23.27
C LYS A 30 7.27 -27.50 21.82
N SER A 31 6.12 -27.55 21.12
CA SER A 31 6.12 -27.81 19.68
C SER A 31 7.08 -26.83 19.03
N VAL A 32 7.96 -27.31 18.17
CA VAL A 32 8.82 -26.43 17.37
C VAL A 32 7.90 -25.49 16.60
N PRO A 33 8.05 -24.16 16.75
CA PRO A 33 7.19 -23.21 16.04
C PRO A 33 7.25 -23.50 14.54
N SER A 34 6.09 -23.60 13.90
CA SER A 34 6.03 -23.76 12.45
C SER A 34 6.45 -22.44 11.79
N ALA A 35 7.17 -22.52 10.66
CA ALA A 35 7.47 -21.31 9.90
C ALA A 35 6.15 -20.57 9.52
N PRO A 36 6.09 -19.23 9.67
CA PRO A 36 4.87 -18.49 9.38
C PRO A 36 4.51 -18.57 7.89
N ASP A 37 3.24 -18.81 7.59
CA ASP A 37 2.73 -18.72 6.22
C ASP A 37 2.45 -17.25 5.86
N VAL A 38 3.51 -16.51 5.56
CA VAL A 38 3.43 -15.09 5.22
C VAL A 38 2.67 -14.81 3.92
N VAL A 39 2.33 -15.83 3.13
CA VAL A 39 1.56 -15.68 1.89
C VAL A 39 0.07 -15.57 2.18
N SER A 40 -0.48 -16.51 2.96
CA SER A 40 -1.91 -16.52 3.28
C SER A 40 -2.29 -15.57 4.43
N MET A 41 -1.38 -15.34 5.39
CA MET A 41 -1.67 -14.53 6.58
C MET A 41 -1.74 -13.03 6.26
N THR A 42 -2.72 -12.37 6.84
CA THR A 42 -2.85 -10.90 6.84
C THR A 42 -2.06 -10.29 8.00
N LEU A 43 -1.89 -8.95 8.02
CA LEU A 43 -1.22 -8.28 9.12
C LEU A 43 -1.86 -8.55 10.49
N PRO A 44 -3.20 -8.51 10.69
CA PRO A 44 -3.81 -8.93 11.95
C PRO A 44 -3.50 -10.37 12.32
N ASP A 45 -3.52 -11.31 11.36
CA ASP A 45 -3.19 -12.72 11.64
C ASP A 45 -1.75 -12.88 12.13
N LEU A 46 -0.81 -12.17 11.52
CA LEU A 46 0.59 -12.16 11.92
C LEU A 46 0.78 -11.57 13.33
N SER A 47 0.07 -10.49 13.63
CA SER A 47 0.07 -9.89 14.98
C SER A 47 -0.44 -10.85 16.05
N VAL A 48 -1.56 -11.52 15.78
CA VAL A 48 -2.13 -12.55 16.65
C VAL A 48 -1.19 -13.75 16.78
N GLY A 49 -0.54 -14.17 15.69
CA GLY A 49 0.43 -15.26 15.69
C GLY A 49 1.64 -14.96 16.58
N LEU A 50 2.17 -13.73 16.53
CA LEU A 50 3.24 -13.28 17.43
C LEU A 50 2.76 -13.23 18.89
N ALA A 51 1.56 -12.70 19.15
CA ALA A 51 1.00 -12.61 20.50
C ALA A 51 0.80 -13.99 21.14
N ASN A 52 0.43 -14.98 20.35
CA ASN A 52 0.23 -16.37 20.78
C ASN A 52 1.52 -17.23 20.73
N GLU A 53 2.68 -16.63 20.44
CA GLU A 53 3.97 -17.34 20.31
C GLU A 53 3.94 -18.49 19.29
N ALA A 54 3.08 -18.41 18.25
CA ALA A 54 3.02 -19.41 17.19
C ALA A 54 4.30 -19.42 16.33
N PHE A 55 4.93 -18.29 16.22
CA PHE A 55 6.25 -18.04 15.61
C PHE A 55 6.87 -16.77 16.23
N SER A 56 8.15 -16.56 16.00
CA SER A 56 8.86 -15.37 16.47
C SER A 56 8.93 -14.27 15.42
N SER A 57 9.24 -13.04 15.85
CA SER A 57 9.57 -11.93 14.94
C SER A 57 10.79 -12.25 14.07
N VAL A 58 11.76 -12.99 14.61
CA VAL A 58 12.92 -13.49 13.85
C VAL A 58 12.48 -14.42 12.72
N ASP A 59 11.50 -15.30 12.97
CA ASP A 59 10.99 -16.20 11.92
C ASP A 59 10.27 -15.41 10.82
N LEU A 60 9.49 -14.36 11.18
CA LEU A 60 8.86 -13.46 10.22
C LEU A 60 9.89 -12.75 9.35
N VAL A 61 10.88 -12.11 9.95
CA VAL A 61 11.93 -11.39 9.20
C VAL A 61 12.67 -12.33 8.26
N ARG A 62 13.04 -13.54 8.72
CA ARG A 62 13.68 -14.55 7.87
C ARG A 62 12.80 -15.00 6.71
N ALA A 63 11.52 -15.23 6.95
CA ALA A 63 10.57 -15.60 5.92
C ALA A 63 10.48 -14.53 4.82
N TYR A 64 10.34 -13.26 5.19
CA TYR A 64 10.27 -12.15 4.24
C TYR A 64 11.59 -11.95 3.49
N LEU A 65 12.73 -11.95 4.17
CA LEU A 65 14.04 -11.82 3.52
C LEU A 65 14.26 -12.95 2.50
N SER A 66 13.91 -14.21 2.87
CA SER A 66 14.00 -15.35 1.95
C SER A 66 13.09 -15.19 0.72
N ARG A 67 11.90 -14.59 0.87
CA ARG A 67 11.02 -14.31 -0.27
C ARG A 67 11.58 -13.21 -1.17
N ILE A 68 12.11 -12.14 -0.60
CA ILE A 68 12.78 -11.07 -1.36
C ILE A 68 13.90 -11.67 -2.22
N GLU A 69 14.78 -12.48 -1.64
CA GLU A 69 15.87 -13.08 -2.40
C GLU A 69 15.39 -13.99 -3.54
N ARG A 70 14.33 -14.79 -3.31
CA ARG A 70 13.86 -15.76 -4.31
C ARG A 70 12.98 -15.18 -5.41
N ILE A 71 12.26 -14.07 -5.15
CA ILE A 71 11.21 -13.57 -6.03
C ILE A 71 11.54 -12.17 -6.55
N ASP A 72 12.12 -11.31 -5.71
CA ASP A 72 12.47 -9.95 -6.09
C ASP A 72 13.84 -9.88 -6.78
N ARG A 73 14.86 -10.56 -6.19
CA ARG A 73 16.26 -10.57 -6.67
C ARG A 73 16.53 -11.66 -7.68
N ALA A 74 15.82 -12.79 -7.59
CA ALA A 74 15.90 -13.94 -8.50
C ALA A 74 14.51 -14.34 -8.98
N GLY A 75 14.39 -15.43 -9.76
CA GLY A 75 13.12 -15.91 -10.31
C GLY A 75 12.40 -14.84 -11.14
N PRO A 76 11.19 -14.40 -10.74
CA PRO A 76 10.43 -13.36 -11.47
C PRO A 76 11.16 -12.01 -11.57
N THR A 77 12.06 -11.70 -10.66
CA THR A 77 12.81 -10.43 -10.58
C THR A 77 11.88 -9.23 -10.64
N LEU A 78 11.12 -9.03 -9.55
CA LEU A 78 10.08 -7.98 -9.51
C LEU A 78 10.65 -6.57 -9.42
N ASN A 79 11.89 -6.41 -8.92
CA ASN A 79 12.54 -5.12 -8.67
C ASN A 79 11.71 -4.19 -7.75
N ALA A 80 10.94 -4.77 -6.83
CA ALA A 80 10.10 -4.02 -5.90
C ALA A 80 10.88 -3.44 -4.72
N ILE A 81 12.09 -3.96 -4.42
CA ILE A 81 12.91 -3.59 -3.27
C ILE A 81 14.20 -2.91 -3.72
N ILE A 82 14.44 -1.67 -3.28
CA ILE A 82 15.72 -0.98 -3.49
C ILE A 82 16.75 -1.43 -2.46
N SER A 83 16.41 -1.38 -1.17
CA SER A 83 17.36 -1.69 -0.11
C SER A 83 16.71 -2.42 1.06
N VAL A 84 17.51 -3.25 1.73
CA VAL A 84 17.11 -4.05 2.90
C VAL A 84 17.88 -3.58 4.13
N ASN A 85 17.20 -3.44 5.26
CA ASN A 85 17.80 -3.06 6.53
C ASN A 85 18.65 -4.20 7.11
N LYS A 86 19.95 -3.99 7.21
CA LYS A 86 20.91 -4.96 7.74
C LYS A 86 20.68 -5.28 9.23
N ASP A 87 20.06 -4.37 9.98
CA ASP A 87 19.75 -4.55 11.39
C ASP A 87 18.38 -5.22 11.66
N ALA A 88 17.60 -5.57 10.63
CA ALA A 88 16.24 -6.11 10.78
C ALA A 88 16.19 -7.33 11.70
N LEU A 89 17.11 -8.31 11.55
CA LEU A 89 17.18 -9.48 12.44
C LEU A 89 17.53 -9.12 13.88
N LYS A 90 18.41 -8.15 14.09
CA LYS A 90 18.76 -7.66 15.44
C LYS A 90 17.56 -6.98 16.10
N LEU A 91 16.77 -6.22 15.34
CA LEU A 91 15.54 -5.59 15.82
C LEU A 91 14.47 -6.65 16.15
N ALA A 92 14.37 -7.70 15.33
CA ALA A 92 13.47 -8.84 15.58
C ALA A 92 13.82 -9.56 16.90
N HIS A 93 15.10 -9.87 17.14
CA HIS A 93 15.53 -10.44 18.43
C HIS A 93 15.17 -9.56 19.63
N LYS A 94 15.28 -8.23 19.51
CA LYS A 94 14.87 -7.30 20.57
C LYS A 94 13.36 -7.36 20.84
N SER A 95 12.54 -7.47 19.78
CA SER A 95 11.09 -7.63 19.91
C SER A 95 10.74 -8.95 20.61
N ASP A 96 11.34 -10.06 20.16
CA ASP A 96 11.11 -11.38 20.78
C ASP A 96 11.49 -11.39 22.26
N SER A 97 12.60 -10.73 22.63
CA SER A 97 13.00 -10.58 24.04
C SER A 97 11.96 -9.80 24.85
N ARG A 98 11.48 -8.65 24.34
CA ARG A 98 10.43 -7.87 25.00
C ARG A 98 9.15 -8.68 25.18
N ARG A 99 8.74 -9.42 24.13
CA ARG A 99 7.55 -10.26 24.15
C ARG A 99 7.66 -11.38 25.18
N GLY A 100 8.81 -12.08 25.23
CA GLY A 100 9.08 -13.10 26.24
C GLY A 100 9.08 -12.59 27.69
N GLU A 101 9.28 -11.29 27.88
CA GLU A 101 9.18 -10.59 29.18
C GLU A 101 7.79 -9.99 29.44
N GLY A 102 6.80 -10.23 28.57
CA GLY A 102 5.46 -9.65 28.66
C GLY A 102 5.40 -8.14 28.40
N ARG A 103 6.38 -7.58 27.69
CA ARG A 103 6.55 -6.13 27.47
C ARG A 103 6.41 -5.75 25.99
N ALA A 104 5.57 -6.46 25.23
CA ALA A 104 5.25 -6.08 23.86
C ALA A 104 4.71 -4.64 23.81
N LEU A 105 5.16 -3.84 22.84
CA LEU A 105 4.86 -2.40 22.77
C LEU A 105 3.46 -2.13 22.19
N SER A 106 3.04 -2.91 21.20
CA SER A 106 1.76 -2.77 20.53
C SER A 106 1.46 -4.03 19.69
N PRO A 107 0.31 -4.14 19.03
CA PRO A 107 0.04 -5.18 18.03
C PRO A 107 1.04 -5.19 16.85
N LEU A 108 1.77 -4.09 16.61
CA LEU A 108 2.81 -4.01 15.57
C LEU A 108 4.22 -4.37 16.08
N ASP A 109 4.40 -4.68 17.37
CA ASP A 109 5.73 -5.02 17.91
C ASP A 109 6.27 -6.29 17.24
N GLY A 110 7.41 -6.14 16.54
CA GLY A 110 8.05 -7.23 15.82
C GLY A 110 7.51 -7.49 14.41
N ILE A 111 6.58 -6.70 13.94
CA ILE A 111 6.03 -6.77 12.57
C ILE A 111 6.96 -6.07 11.58
N PRO A 112 7.45 -6.78 10.52
CA PRO A 112 8.25 -6.17 9.46
C PRO A 112 7.40 -5.33 8.50
N VAL A 113 7.84 -4.08 8.26
CA VAL A 113 7.21 -3.09 7.39
C VAL A 113 8.22 -2.54 6.38
N LEU A 114 7.80 -2.32 5.13
CA LEU A 114 8.59 -1.66 4.10
C LEU A 114 8.10 -0.24 3.85
N LEU A 115 9.04 0.66 3.56
CA LEU A 115 8.76 2.07 3.28
C LEU A 115 9.05 2.39 1.81
N LYS A 116 8.22 3.18 1.16
CA LYS A 116 8.54 3.74 -0.15
C LYS A 116 9.82 4.57 -0.05
N ASP A 117 10.68 4.51 -1.06
CA ASP A 117 12.03 5.11 -1.02
C ASP A 117 12.05 6.65 -1.19
N ASN A 118 10.94 7.29 -0.94
CA ASN A 118 10.86 8.73 -0.73
C ASN A 118 10.58 9.12 0.74
N ILE A 119 10.50 8.14 1.67
CA ILE A 119 10.23 8.34 3.10
C ILE A 119 11.52 8.12 3.87
N GLU A 120 11.99 9.11 4.63
CA GLU A 120 13.20 9.00 5.44
C GLU A 120 13.03 8.03 6.62
N SER A 121 14.13 7.37 6.98
CA SER A 121 14.23 6.55 8.17
C SER A 121 15.57 6.73 8.88
N LEU A 122 15.58 6.52 10.18
CA LEU A 122 16.79 6.57 11.03
C LEU A 122 17.79 5.47 10.69
N ASP A 123 17.36 4.44 9.97
CA ASP A 123 18.21 3.32 9.57
C ASP A 123 19.29 3.77 8.57
N GLN A 124 20.36 2.98 8.45
CA GLN A 124 21.43 3.24 7.48
C GLN A 124 20.96 2.87 6.05
N LEU A 125 19.89 3.51 5.63
CA LEU A 125 19.25 3.35 4.33
C LEU A 125 19.11 4.72 3.68
N ALA A 126 19.61 4.87 2.46
CA ALA A 126 19.40 6.09 1.69
C ALA A 126 17.91 6.27 1.36
N THR A 127 17.47 7.51 1.25
CA THR A 127 16.15 7.89 0.72
C THR A 127 16.39 8.56 -0.63
N THR A 128 16.30 7.76 -1.70
CA THR A 128 16.80 8.17 -3.02
C THR A 128 15.74 8.81 -3.92
N ALA A 129 14.44 8.67 -3.59
CA ALA A 129 13.36 8.98 -4.52
C ALA A 129 13.56 8.32 -5.91
N GLY A 130 14.35 7.23 -5.96
CA GLY A 130 14.71 6.51 -7.16
C GLY A 130 15.79 7.16 -8.03
N SER A 131 16.43 8.27 -7.61
CA SER A 131 17.46 9.00 -8.35
C SER A 131 18.85 8.73 -7.80
N THR A 132 19.83 8.60 -8.71
CA THR A 132 21.25 8.48 -8.34
C THR A 132 21.80 9.75 -7.69
N ALA A 133 21.14 10.90 -7.87
CA ALA A 133 21.49 12.14 -7.17
C ALA A 133 21.36 12.03 -5.64
N LEU A 134 20.59 11.05 -5.14
CA LEU A 134 20.33 10.87 -3.71
C LEU A 134 20.84 9.52 -3.17
N LEU A 135 21.78 8.85 -3.83
CA LEU A 135 22.36 7.58 -3.35
C LEU A 135 22.98 7.70 -1.96
N ASP A 136 23.55 8.84 -1.63
CA ASP A 136 24.19 9.12 -0.34
C ASP A 136 23.26 9.85 0.65
N ASN A 137 21.97 9.98 0.34
CA ASN A 137 20.99 10.66 1.19
C ASN A 137 20.57 9.80 2.39
N VAL A 138 21.56 9.42 3.21
CA VAL A 138 21.36 8.75 4.50
C VAL A 138 21.22 9.82 5.57
N THR A 139 19.99 10.21 5.87
CA THR A 139 19.69 11.39 6.70
C THR A 139 19.82 11.15 8.20
N GLY A 140 19.79 9.89 8.65
CA GLY A 140 19.87 9.52 10.08
C GLY A 140 18.71 10.05 10.91
N ARG A 141 17.54 10.28 10.30
CA ARG A 141 16.32 10.74 10.96
C ARG A 141 15.10 9.99 10.42
N ASP A 142 14.10 9.79 11.26
CA ASP A 142 12.81 9.26 10.84
C ASP A 142 11.89 10.38 10.35
N SER A 143 11.06 10.10 9.35
CA SER A 143 9.80 10.82 9.17
C SER A 143 8.93 10.59 10.42
N PRO A 144 8.09 11.55 10.88
CA PRO A 144 7.30 11.40 12.10
C PRO A 144 6.42 10.14 12.10
N LEU A 145 5.85 9.74 10.95
CA LEU A 145 5.08 8.49 10.85
C LEU A 145 5.97 7.24 11.02
N VAL A 146 7.23 7.28 10.59
CA VAL A 146 8.20 6.18 10.78
C VAL A 146 8.63 6.12 12.24
N ALA A 147 8.83 7.26 12.88
CA ALA A 147 9.10 7.33 14.32
C ALA A 147 7.95 6.71 15.13
N ALA A 148 6.68 6.97 14.76
CA ALA A 148 5.50 6.39 15.38
C ALA A 148 5.43 4.86 15.18
N LEU A 149 5.67 4.36 13.96
CA LEU A 149 5.76 2.93 13.68
C LEU A 149 6.87 2.26 14.51
N ARG A 150 8.04 2.88 14.58
CA ARG A 150 9.17 2.37 15.39
C ARG A 150 8.85 2.38 16.88
N ALA A 151 8.19 3.42 17.39
CA ALA A 151 7.72 3.49 18.77
C ALA A 151 6.70 2.39 19.08
N SER A 152 5.91 1.98 18.09
CA SER A 152 4.99 0.84 18.15
C SER A 152 5.70 -0.52 18.12
N GLY A 153 7.03 -0.55 17.89
CA GLY A 153 7.82 -1.78 17.79
C GLY A 153 7.89 -2.38 16.40
N ALA A 154 7.31 -1.75 15.37
CA ALA A 154 7.44 -2.21 13.99
C ALA A 154 8.91 -2.20 13.54
N ILE A 155 9.27 -3.17 12.70
CA ILE A 155 10.62 -3.31 12.16
C ILE A 155 10.65 -2.75 10.74
N ILE A 156 11.40 -1.68 10.54
CA ILE A 156 11.65 -1.17 9.19
C ILE A 156 12.55 -2.16 8.48
N LEU A 157 11.97 -2.94 7.56
CA LEU A 157 12.65 -4.02 6.83
C LEU A 157 13.50 -3.51 5.68
N GLY A 158 13.15 -2.36 5.09
CA GLY A 158 13.86 -1.76 3.97
C GLY A 158 13.04 -0.73 3.22
N LYS A 159 13.54 -0.38 2.02
CA LYS A 159 12.93 0.59 1.10
C LYS A 159 12.42 -0.08 -0.17
N THR A 160 11.21 0.28 -0.58
CA THR A 160 10.61 -0.19 -1.83
C THR A 160 10.91 0.76 -2.99
N ASN A 161 11.07 0.19 -4.18
CA ASN A 161 11.20 0.93 -5.41
C ASN A 161 9.94 1.76 -5.73
N LEU A 162 10.07 2.74 -6.60
CA LEU A 162 9.01 3.68 -6.93
C LEU A 162 9.21 4.22 -8.35
N SER A 163 8.18 4.85 -8.92
CA SER A 163 8.42 5.72 -10.06
C SER A 163 9.29 6.90 -9.61
N GLN A 164 10.39 7.14 -10.28
CA GLN A 164 11.38 8.14 -9.89
C GLN A 164 10.75 9.52 -9.68
N TRP A 165 11.14 10.20 -8.59
CA TRP A 165 10.57 11.48 -8.13
C TRP A 165 9.05 11.43 -7.96
N ALA A 166 8.55 10.28 -7.46
CA ALA A 166 7.13 10.02 -7.27
C ALA A 166 6.28 10.22 -8.55
N ASN A 167 6.87 9.94 -9.72
CA ASN A 167 6.29 10.10 -11.07
C ASN A 167 6.12 11.56 -11.52
N PHE A 168 6.66 12.55 -10.80
CA PHE A 168 6.59 13.97 -11.16
C PHE A 168 7.89 14.43 -11.83
N ARG A 169 8.27 13.76 -12.94
CA ARG A 169 9.52 13.99 -13.66
C ARG A 169 9.33 14.27 -15.14
N SER A 170 8.50 13.45 -15.81
CA SER A 170 8.26 13.56 -17.25
C SER A 170 6.83 13.22 -17.61
N SER A 171 6.29 13.90 -18.62
CA SER A 171 5.00 13.56 -19.23
C SER A 171 5.04 12.24 -20.01
N HIS A 172 6.23 11.69 -20.25
CA HIS A 172 6.48 10.40 -20.94
C HIS A 172 7.04 9.34 -19.98
N SER A 173 6.77 9.48 -18.69
CA SER A 173 7.23 8.52 -17.67
C SER A 173 6.77 7.10 -17.96
N VAL A 174 7.57 6.13 -17.52
CA VAL A 174 7.19 4.72 -17.36
C VAL A 174 7.01 4.46 -15.87
N SER A 175 5.77 4.34 -15.42
CA SER A 175 5.45 4.12 -14.01
C SER A 175 6.12 2.87 -13.46
N GLY A 176 6.74 3.00 -12.29
CA GLY A 176 7.51 1.94 -11.65
C GLY A 176 8.98 1.89 -12.05
N TRP A 177 9.44 2.74 -12.98
CA TRP A 177 10.86 2.84 -13.30
C TRP A 177 11.58 3.87 -12.44
N SER A 178 12.79 3.51 -12.01
CA SER A 178 13.75 4.43 -11.39
C SER A 178 15.17 4.11 -11.82
N SER A 179 16.06 5.10 -11.87
CA SER A 179 17.48 4.89 -12.22
C SER A 179 18.23 4.05 -11.17
N VAL A 180 17.75 4.03 -9.93
CA VAL A 180 18.34 3.22 -8.84
C VAL A 180 17.82 1.78 -8.83
N GLY A 181 16.53 1.57 -9.02
CA GLY A 181 15.88 0.25 -8.82
C GLY A 181 15.46 -0.45 -10.11
N GLY A 182 15.58 0.21 -11.29
CA GLY A 182 15.02 -0.31 -12.54
C GLY A 182 13.49 -0.32 -12.53
N LEU A 183 12.89 -1.13 -13.40
CA LEU A 183 11.45 -1.21 -13.58
C LEU A 183 10.81 -2.25 -12.65
N VAL A 184 9.83 -1.84 -11.85
CA VAL A 184 8.99 -2.72 -11.04
C VAL A 184 8.03 -3.49 -11.93
N LYS A 185 7.98 -4.81 -11.76
CA LYS A 185 7.03 -5.68 -12.48
C LYS A 185 5.78 -5.95 -11.64
N ASN A 186 4.65 -6.09 -12.32
CA ASN A 186 3.40 -6.52 -11.69
C ASN A 186 3.51 -8.01 -11.31
N PRO A 187 3.31 -8.40 -10.02
CA PRO A 187 3.51 -9.78 -9.57
C PRO A 187 2.44 -10.75 -10.09
N HIS A 188 1.30 -10.28 -10.57
CA HIS A 188 0.28 -11.15 -11.16
C HIS A 188 0.60 -11.52 -12.60
N VAL A 189 0.95 -10.51 -13.42
CA VAL A 189 1.30 -10.67 -14.83
C VAL A 189 2.49 -9.76 -15.14
N LEU A 190 3.68 -10.35 -15.34
CA LEU A 190 4.97 -9.67 -15.34
C LEU A 190 5.18 -8.65 -16.46
N ASP A 191 4.43 -8.73 -17.55
CA ASP A 191 4.46 -7.77 -18.67
C ASP A 191 3.48 -6.60 -18.50
N ARG A 192 2.75 -6.54 -17.36
CA ARG A 192 1.80 -5.48 -17.05
C ARG A 192 2.41 -4.41 -16.18
N GLN A 193 1.89 -3.19 -16.29
CA GLN A 193 2.32 -2.09 -15.43
C GLN A 193 1.98 -2.37 -13.96
N ALA A 194 2.94 -2.11 -13.07
CA ALA A 194 2.70 -2.07 -11.63
C ALA A 194 2.05 -0.77 -11.19
N CYS A 195 1.80 0.17 -12.12
CA CYS A 195 1.42 1.56 -11.86
C CYS A 195 2.41 2.27 -10.94
N GLY A 196 2.09 3.46 -10.50
CA GLY A 196 2.96 4.25 -9.62
C GLY A 196 2.22 5.42 -8.97
N SER A 197 2.97 6.12 -8.18
CA SER A 197 4.40 6.03 -7.94
C SER A 197 4.82 5.04 -6.84
N SER A 198 3.90 4.51 -5.98
CA SER A 198 4.22 3.51 -4.96
C SER A 198 4.27 2.08 -5.52
N SER A 199 4.90 1.91 -6.69
CA SER A 199 4.93 0.66 -7.47
C SER A 199 5.50 -0.50 -6.68
N GLY A 200 6.69 -0.32 -6.11
CA GLY A 200 7.36 -1.33 -5.31
C GLY A 200 6.62 -1.62 -4.00
N SER A 201 5.99 -0.61 -3.37
CA SER A 201 5.21 -0.84 -2.15
C SER A 201 4.02 -1.77 -2.41
N ALA A 202 3.25 -1.52 -3.49
CA ALA A 202 2.11 -2.36 -3.83
C ALA A 202 2.53 -3.76 -4.32
N ALA A 203 3.56 -3.85 -5.18
CA ALA A 203 4.09 -5.12 -5.64
C ALA A 203 4.67 -5.96 -4.48
N ALA A 204 5.36 -5.32 -3.51
CA ALA A 204 5.89 -5.97 -2.32
C ALA A 204 4.79 -6.48 -1.38
N ALA A 205 3.72 -5.71 -1.18
CA ALA A 205 2.56 -6.13 -0.40
C ALA A 205 1.88 -7.35 -1.04
N ALA A 206 1.63 -7.31 -2.36
CA ALA A 206 1.04 -8.41 -3.12
C ALA A 206 1.92 -9.66 -3.09
N ALA A 207 3.23 -9.52 -3.30
CA ALA A 207 4.18 -10.63 -3.30
C ALA A 207 4.55 -11.11 -1.88
N SER A 208 3.99 -10.52 -0.83
CA SER A 208 4.28 -10.85 0.57
C SER A 208 5.77 -10.73 0.90
N PHE A 209 6.36 -9.54 0.67
CA PHE A 209 7.74 -9.22 1.05
C PHE A 209 7.81 -8.51 2.41
N ALA A 210 6.68 -8.11 2.94
CA ALA A 210 6.48 -7.62 4.30
C ALA A 210 5.03 -7.84 4.73
N ALA A 211 4.75 -7.68 6.01
CA ALA A 211 3.38 -7.74 6.55
C ALA A 211 2.51 -6.58 6.05
N ALA A 212 3.13 -5.43 5.87
CA ALA A 212 2.53 -4.22 5.34
C ALA A 212 3.59 -3.32 4.70
N THR A 213 3.16 -2.40 3.84
CA THR A 213 4.03 -1.39 3.24
C THR A 213 3.42 0.00 3.37
N VAL A 214 4.27 1.02 3.34
CA VAL A 214 3.86 2.42 3.32
C VAL A 214 4.13 2.99 1.94
N GLY A 215 3.10 3.56 1.32
CA GLY A 215 3.19 4.35 0.10
C GLY A 215 3.02 5.85 0.36
N THR A 216 3.14 6.65 -0.69
CA THR A 216 2.77 8.07 -0.67
C THR A 216 1.92 8.40 -1.88
N GLU A 217 1.03 9.36 -1.74
CA GLU A 217 0.19 9.83 -2.83
C GLU A 217 0.08 11.35 -2.84
N THR A 218 0.29 11.91 -4.02
CA THR A 218 -0.11 13.27 -4.37
C THR A 218 -1.38 13.21 -5.21
N ASN A 219 -1.42 12.28 -6.20
CA ASN A 219 -2.60 12.03 -7.05
C ASN A 219 -2.50 10.61 -7.64
N GLY A 220 -3.23 9.65 -7.06
CA GLY A 220 -3.32 8.27 -7.51
C GLY A 220 -2.17 7.35 -7.09
N SER A 221 -1.12 7.85 -6.43
CA SER A 221 0.13 7.09 -6.21
C SER A 221 0.08 6.02 -5.10
N ILE A 222 -1.02 5.88 -4.36
CA ILE A 222 -1.36 4.72 -3.52
C ILE A 222 -2.45 3.91 -4.21
N ILE A 223 -3.50 4.58 -4.68
CA ILE A 223 -4.70 3.95 -5.21
C ILE A 223 -4.41 3.15 -6.48
N CYS A 224 -3.73 3.75 -7.48
CA CYS A 224 -3.46 3.07 -8.73
C CYS A 224 -2.53 1.84 -8.56
N PRO A 225 -1.36 1.93 -7.92
CA PRO A 225 -0.53 0.74 -7.72
C PRO A 225 -1.23 -0.31 -6.86
N SER A 226 -2.02 0.06 -5.84
CA SER A 226 -2.75 -0.91 -5.03
C SER A 226 -3.77 -1.69 -5.84
N GLN A 227 -4.59 -1.00 -6.66
CA GLN A 227 -5.63 -1.67 -7.45
C GLN A 227 -5.04 -2.63 -8.51
N VAL A 228 -3.96 -2.24 -9.23
CA VAL A 228 -3.39 -3.10 -10.29
C VAL A 228 -2.53 -4.25 -9.74
N ASN A 229 -2.09 -4.16 -8.47
CA ASN A 229 -1.39 -5.23 -7.78
C ASN A 229 -2.32 -6.05 -6.86
N GLY A 230 -3.63 -5.77 -6.84
CA GLY A 230 -4.62 -6.57 -6.15
C GLY A 230 -4.50 -6.50 -4.62
N VAL A 231 -4.16 -5.35 -4.07
CA VAL A 231 -4.04 -5.11 -2.63
C VAL A 231 -4.92 -3.95 -2.17
N VAL A 232 -5.13 -3.84 -0.88
CA VAL A 232 -5.83 -2.72 -0.25
C VAL A 232 -4.87 -1.55 -0.12
N GLY A 233 -5.29 -0.36 -0.54
CA GLY A 233 -4.55 0.88 -0.37
C GLY A 233 -5.44 1.99 0.18
N LEU A 234 -5.01 2.64 1.24
CA LEU A 234 -5.70 3.79 1.79
C LEU A 234 -4.86 5.05 1.56
N LYS A 235 -5.42 6.00 0.80
CA LYS A 235 -5.00 7.40 0.84
C LYS A 235 -5.82 8.09 1.93
N PRO A 236 -5.25 8.37 3.09
CA PRO A 236 -6.01 9.00 4.17
C PRO A 236 -6.35 10.47 3.87
N THR A 237 -7.16 11.05 4.72
CA THR A 237 -7.41 12.50 4.72
C THR A 237 -6.08 13.25 4.81
N HIS A 238 -5.89 14.23 3.92
CA HIS A 238 -4.71 15.08 3.91
C HIS A 238 -4.55 15.80 5.26
N GLY A 239 -3.33 15.77 5.80
CA GLY A 239 -3.01 16.33 7.13
C GLY A 239 -3.26 15.35 8.31
N LEU A 240 -3.87 14.17 8.07
CA LEU A 240 -3.97 13.14 9.11
C LEU A 240 -2.59 12.58 9.49
N LEU A 241 -1.73 12.39 8.51
CA LEU A 241 -0.35 11.98 8.71
C LEU A 241 0.59 13.14 8.36
N PRO A 242 1.62 13.40 9.18
CA PRO A 242 2.62 14.40 8.87
C PRO A 242 3.47 13.99 7.67
N ILE A 243 3.85 14.95 6.82
CA ILE A 243 4.63 14.74 5.60
C ILE A 243 6.09 15.19 5.73
N GLU A 244 6.52 15.63 6.90
CA GLU A 244 7.90 16.01 7.18
C GLU A 244 8.84 14.81 6.91
N HIS A 245 10.00 15.12 6.31
CA HIS A 245 11.01 14.11 5.95
C HIS A 245 10.51 13.07 4.93
N ILE A 246 9.55 13.47 4.09
CA ILE A 246 9.16 12.76 2.86
C ILE A 246 9.59 13.64 1.68
N VAL A 247 10.24 13.06 0.66
CA VAL A 247 10.56 13.81 -0.56
C VAL A 247 9.25 14.27 -1.21
N PRO A 248 9.03 15.59 -1.33
CA PRO A 248 7.72 16.14 -1.64
C PRO A 248 7.45 16.26 -3.15
N ILE A 249 6.16 16.36 -3.48
CA ILE A 249 5.67 16.99 -4.71
C ILE A 249 4.93 18.28 -4.36
N ALA A 250 3.84 18.16 -3.60
CA ALA A 250 2.93 19.28 -3.32
C ALA A 250 2.36 19.20 -1.91
N ALA A 251 2.65 20.19 -1.07
CA ALA A 251 2.19 20.23 0.31
C ALA A 251 0.67 20.29 0.45
N THR A 252 -0.05 20.74 -0.59
CA THR A 252 -1.53 20.81 -0.59
C THR A 252 -2.20 19.45 -0.84
N GLN A 253 -1.46 18.42 -1.30
CA GLN A 253 -2.01 17.13 -1.70
C GLN A 253 -1.26 15.94 -1.12
N ASP A 254 0.05 16.05 -0.87
CA ASP A 254 0.88 14.93 -0.43
C ASP A 254 0.38 14.30 0.87
N THR A 255 0.30 12.97 0.88
CA THR A 255 0.06 12.17 2.08
C THR A 255 0.79 10.84 1.99
N ALA A 256 1.08 10.21 3.12
CA ALA A 256 1.46 8.81 3.18
C ALA A 256 0.22 7.95 3.48
N GLY A 257 0.31 6.65 3.24
CA GLY A 257 -0.77 5.74 3.60
C GLY A 257 -0.37 4.27 3.52
N PRO A 258 -1.12 3.40 4.21
CA PRO A 258 -0.86 1.96 4.26
C PRO A 258 -1.29 1.27 2.96
N ILE A 259 -0.49 0.25 2.58
CA ILE A 259 -0.81 -0.70 1.51
C ILE A 259 -0.65 -2.11 2.09
N THR A 260 -1.72 -2.89 2.08
CA THR A 260 -1.84 -4.16 2.81
C THR A 260 -2.68 -5.18 2.05
N LYS A 261 -2.69 -6.44 2.50
CA LYS A 261 -3.53 -7.49 1.90
C LYS A 261 -5.00 -7.46 2.36
N SER A 262 -5.32 -6.70 3.41
CA SER A 262 -6.68 -6.64 3.97
C SER A 262 -7.02 -5.25 4.51
N VAL A 263 -8.29 -4.92 4.56
CA VAL A 263 -8.78 -3.66 5.12
C VAL A 263 -8.45 -3.54 6.62
N ALA A 264 -8.60 -4.63 7.37
CA ALA A 264 -8.22 -4.65 8.78
C ALA A 264 -6.71 -4.42 8.97
N GLY A 265 -5.88 -4.91 8.03
CA GLY A 265 -4.45 -4.60 8.01
C GLY A 265 -4.15 -3.13 7.76
N ALA A 266 -4.91 -2.47 6.86
CA ALA A 266 -4.76 -1.05 6.59
C ALA A 266 -5.16 -0.20 7.82
N ALA A 267 -6.23 -0.57 8.52
CA ALA A 267 -6.66 0.08 9.75
C ALA A 267 -5.58 -0.03 10.85
N LEU A 268 -5.06 -1.23 11.09
CA LEU A 268 -4.03 -1.47 12.10
C LEU A 268 -2.72 -0.71 11.78
N MET A 269 -2.35 -0.65 10.49
CA MET A 269 -1.20 0.17 10.07
C MET A 269 -1.44 1.66 10.30
N LEU A 270 -2.65 2.15 10.01
CA LEU A 270 -2.99 3.56 10.22
C LEU A 270 -2.91 3.94 11.70
N ASP A 271 -3.37 3.06 12.61
CA ASP A 271 -3.19 3.25 14.06
C ASP A 271 -1.72 3.43 14.44
N GLY A 272 -0.85 2.55 13.93
CA GLY A 272 0.59 2.66 14.17
C GLY A 272 1.22 3.91 13.56
N MET A 273 0.81 4.31 12.34
CA MET A 273 1.31 5.50 11.64
C MET A 273 0.88 6.81 12.32
N THR A 274 -0.30 6.85 12.94
CA THR A 274 -0.79 7.99 13.74
C THR A 274 -0.28 7.97 15.18
N GLY A 275 0.52 6.99 15.57
CA GLY A 275 1.02 6.83 16.94
C GLY A 275 -0.09 6.47 17.94
N TRP A 276 -1.07 5.72 17.50
CA TRP A 276 -2.23 5.25 18.30
C TRP A 276 -3.09 6.40 18.86
N GLN A 277 -3.16 7.53 18.13
CA GLN A 277 -4.03 8.66 18.49
C GLN A 277 -5.51 8.36 18.23
N SER A 278 -5.79 7.35 17.42
CA SER A 278 -7.10 6.82 17.11
C SER A 278 -7.07 5.30 17.21
N ASP A 279 -8.23 4.67 17.17
CA ASP A 279 -8.39 3.23 17.18
C ASP A 279 -9.18 2.80 15.93
N TYR A 280 -8.53 2.90 14.76
CA TYR A 280 -9.15 2.54 13.48
C TYR A 280 -9.44 1.04 13.41
N ALA A 281 -8.50 0.21 13.88
CA ALA A 281 -8.68 -1.24 13.86
C ALA A 281 -9.76 -1.70 14.84
N GLY A 282 -9.81 -1.15 16.05
CA GLY A 282 -10.84 -1.49 17.03
C GLY A 282 -12.22 -0.92 16.73
N SER A 283 -12.30 0.15 15.93
CA SER A 283 -13.56 0.77 15.50
C SER A 283 -14.17 0.18 14.22
N LEU A 284 -13.52 -0.83 13.61
CA LEU A 284 -14.04 -1.47 12.40
C LEU A 284 -15.39 -2.14 12.65
N ASP A 285 -16.40 -1.74 11.87
CA ASP A 285 -17.74 -2.32 11.93
C ASP A 285 -18.32 -2.51 10.53
N ALA A 286 -18.30 -3.75 10.03
CA ALA A 286 -18.91 -4.09 8.73
C ALA A 286 -20.43 -3.89 8.70
N SER A 287 -21.09 -3.77 9.85
CA SER A 287 -22.54 -3.60 9.92
C SER A 287 -23.02 -2.20 9.55
N VAL A 288 -22.12 -1.20 9.49
CA VAL A 288 -22.43 0.19 9.07
C VAL A 288 -23.07 0.27 7.68
N ILE A 289 -22.81 -0.78 6.84
CA ILE A 289 -23.32 -0.83 5.47
C ILE A 289 -24.83 -0.98 5.40
N LYS A 290 -25.49 -1.51 6.46
CA LYS A 290 -26.93 -1.79 6.47
C LYS A 290 -27.74 -0.50 6.45
N GLY A 291 -28.45 -0.29 5.35
CA GLY A 291 -29.24 0.93 5.12
C GLY A 291 -28.41 2.16 4.72
N MET A 292 -27.06 2.06 4.68
CA MET A 292 -26.21 3.15 4.21
C MET A 292 -26.50 3.46 2.75
N ARG A 293 -26.59 4.75 2.44
CA ARG A 293 -26.78 5.24 1.07
C ARG A 293 -25.41 5.49 0.44
N ILE A 294 -25.12 4.81 -0.67
CA ILE A 294 -23.85 4.91 -1.41
C ILE A 294 -24.09 5.44 -2.81
N GLY A 295 -23.38 6.50 -3.18
CA GLY A 295 -23.39 7.08 -4.52
C GLY A 295 -22.52 6.28 -5.48
N ILE A 296 -23.10 5.71 -6.52
CA ILE A 296 -22.40 5.00 -7.58
C ILE A 296 -22.00 5.98 -8.68
N LEU A 297 -20.70 6.18 -8.86
CA LEU A 297 -20.17 7.14 -9.83
C LEU A 297 -20.16 6.55 -11.24
N ASP A 298 -21.32 6.57 -11.94
CA ASP A 298 -21.43 6.05 -13.31
C ASP A 298 -20.59 6.87 -14.31
N PHE A 299 -20.41 8.16 -14.09
CA PHE A 299 -19.50 9.00 -14.89
C PHE A 299 -18.02 8.63 -14.77
N ALA A 300 -17.65 7.85 -13.73
CA ALA A 300 -16.29 7.38 -13.53
C ALA A 300 -15.98 6.04 -14.23
N ARG A 301 -16.91 5.48 -14.97
CA ARG A 301 -16.71 4.31 -15.82
C ARG A 301 -15.92 4.68 -17.09
N ASN A 302 -15.33 3.68 -17.73
CA ASN A 302 -14.75 3.83 -19.06
C ASN A 302 -15.41 2.86 -20.06
N ASP A 303 -14.89 2.83 -21.29
CA ASP A 303 -15.44 2.00 -22.39
C ASP A 303 -15.08 0.51 -22.29
N SER A 304 -14.43 0.04 -21.20
CA SER A 304 -14.08 -1.37 -21.04
C SER A 304 -15.28 -2.18 -20.54
N PRO A 305 -15.93 -3.03 -21.38
CA PRO A 305 -17.07 -3.84 -20.94
C PRO A 305 -16.71 -4.80 -19.80
N ARG A 306 -15.46 -5.31 -19.78
CA ARG A 306 -14.98 -6.25 -18.77
C ARG A 306 -14.76 -5.58 -17.42
N LEU A 307 -14.19 -4.36 -17.40
CA LEU A 307 -14.06 -3.57 -16.16
C LEU A 307 -15.45 -3.22 -15.63
N ASN A 308 -16.35 -2.78 -16.50
CA ASN A 308 -17.71 -2.42 -16.12
C ASN A 308 -18.47 -3.63 -15.55
N ALA A 309 -18.30 -4.84 -16.13
CA ALA A 309 -18.90 -6.06 -15.59
C ALA A 309 -18.37 -6.41 -14.17
N GLN A 310 -17.08 -6.24 -13.91
CA GLN A 310 -16.51 -6.41 -12.57
C GLN A 310 -17.06 -5.38 -11.58
N PHE A 311 -17.20 -4.13 -12.02
CA PHE A 311 -17.77 -3.08 -11.19
C PHE A 311 -19.26 -3.30 -10.92
N ASP A 312 -20.04 -3.75 -11.92
CA ASP A 312 -21.45 -4.12 -11.71
C ASP A 312 -21.60 -5.28 -10.72
N ALA A 313 -20.72 -6.28 -10.78
CA ALA A 313 -20.68 -7.34 -9.78
C ALA A 313 -20.34 -6.82 -8.37
N ALA A 314 -19.44 -5.82 -8.25
CA ALA A 314 -19.13 -5.16 -6.98
C ALA A 314 -20.34 -4.38 -6.44
N ILE A 315 -21.09 -3.69 -7.30
CA ILE A 315 -22.34 -3.01 -6.95
C ILE A 315 -23.36 -3.99 -6.38
N VAL A 316 -23.61 -5.12 -7.06
CA VAL A 316 -24.54 -6.18 -6.58
C VAL A 316 -24.13 -6.71 -5.22
N ARG A 317 -22.82 -6.89 -4.95
CA ARG A 317 -22.32 -7.32 -3.63
C ARG A 317 -22.63 -6.31 -2.53
N MET A 318 -22.48 -5.02 -2.79
CA MET A 318 -22.80 -3.97 -1.82
C MET A 318 -24.30 -3.89 -1.52
N GLU A 319 -25.14 -4.04 -2.55
CA GLU A 319 -26.60 -4.10 -2.38
C GLU A 319 -26.99 -5.34 -1.54
N ALA A 320 -26.41 -6.49 -1.84
CA ALA A 320 -26.64 -7.73 -1.07
C ALA A 320 -26.15 -7.62 0.39
N ALA A 321 -25.11 -6.83 0.65
CA ALA A 321 -24.63 -6.52 2.02
C ALA A 321 -25.55 -5.56 2.78
N GLY A 322 -26.55 -4.95 2.11
CA GLY A 322 -27.58 -4.13 2.70
C GLY A 322 -27.47 -2.62 2.44
N ALA A 323 -26.59 -2.19 1.52
CA ALA A 323 -26.52 -0.78 1.11
C ALA A 323 -27.71 -0.38 0.24
N THR A 324 -28.09 0.90 0.30
CA THR A 324 -28.98 1.54 -0.65
C THR A 324 -28.15 2.31 -1.68
N LEU A 325 -28.27 1.95 -2.96
CA LEU A 325 -27.42 2.49 -4.01
C LEU A 325 -28.10 3.61 -4.78
N VAL A 326 -27.39 4.70 -5.01
CA VAL A 326 -27.86 5.89 -5.72
C VAL A 326 -26.94 6.15 -6.92
N ARG A 327 -27.48 6.10 -8.15
CA ARG A 327 -26.71 6.37 -9.38
C ARG A 327 -26.41 7.84 -9.55
N ILE A 328 -25.18 8.18 -9.91
CA ILE A 328 -24.69 9.53 -10.16
C ILE A 328 -24.05 9.54 -11.57
N GLU A 329 -24.75 10.19 -12.50
CA GLU A 329 -24.45 10.10 -13.94
C GLU A 329 -23.40 11.12 -14.41
N SER A 330 -23.23 12.23 -13.68
CA SER A 330 -22.34 13.32 -14.11
C SER A 330 -21.70 14.05 -12.93
N ASN A 331 -20.55 14.64 -13.22
CA ASN A 331 -19.89 15.62 -12.38
C ASN A 331 -19.18 16.62 -13.29
N ASP A 332 -19.49 17.91 -13.14
CA ASP A 332 -18.96 18.95 -14.02
C ASP A 332 -17.53 19.33 -13.65
N THR A 333 -16.63 19.21 -14.61
CA THR A 333 -15.23 19.62 -14.47
C THR A 333 -14.96 20.79 -15.43
N PRO A 334 -14.61 21.99 -14.92
CA PRO A 334 -14.32 23.14 -15.78
C PRO A 334 -13.14 22.87 -16.73
N PRO A 335 -13.16 23.38 -17.99
CA PRO A 335 -12.08 23.17 -18.96
C PRO A 335 -10.68 23.58 -18.46
N ALA A 336 -10.60 24.61 -17.61
CA ALA A 336 -9.33 25.09 -17.05
C ALA A 336 -8.76 24.21 -15.92
N PHE A 337 -9.52 23.24 -15.41
CA PHE A 337 -9.20 22.47 -14.20
C PHE A 337 -7.84 21.77 -14.25
N TRP A 338 -7.58 21.00 -15.29
CA TRP A 338 -6.34 20.22 -15.40
C TRP A 338 -5.10 21.10 -15.60
N GLY A 339 -5.28 22.26 -16.30
CA GLY A 339 -4.22 23.28 -16.40
C GLY A 339 -3.88 23.88 -15.05
N ALA A 340 -4.92 24.24 -14.28
CA ALA A 340 -4.76 24.79 -12.92
C ALA A 340 -4.12 23.76 -11.97
N ALA A 341 -4.55 22.49 -12.02
CA ALA A 341 -3.97 21.43 -11.20
C ALA A 341 -2.47 21.23 -11.49
N ARG A 342 -2.06 21.20 -12.76
CA ARG A 342 -0.66 21.10 -13.16
C ARG A 342 0.16 22.29 -12.69
N LEU A 343 -0.39 23.51 -12.81
CA LEU A 343 0.26 24.74 -12.37
C LEU A 343 0.53 24.71 -10.85
N VAL A 344 -0.46 24.31 -10.06
CA VAL A 344 -0.31 24.18 -8.60
C VAL A 344 0.80 23.21 -8.26
N LEU A 345 0.79 22.00 -8.86
CA LEU A 345 1.83 21.00 -8.61
C LEU A 345 3.23 21.51 -8.97
N GLY A 346 3.40 22.17 -10.14
CA GLY A 346 4.70 22.69 -10.57
C GLY A 346 5.24 23.79 -9.65
N ALA A 347 4.35 24.71 -9.21
CA ALA A 347 4.72 25.79 -8.29
C ALA A 347 5.16 25.27 -6.92
N GLU A 348 4.40 24.32 -6.36
CA GLU A 348 4.72 23.72 -5.07
C GLU A 348 5.95 22.83 -5.13
N PHE A 349 6.10 22.02 -6.18
CA PHE A 349 7.25 21.15 -6.38
C PHE A 349 8.56 21.95 -6.42
N LYS A 350 8.62 23.05 -7.17
CA LYS A 350 9.77 23.94 -7.22
C LYS A 350 10.23 24.40 -5.84
N VAL A 351 9.30 24.80 -5.00
CA VAL A 351 9.57 25.34 -3.66
C VAL A 351 9.92 24.21 -2.69
N PHE A 352 9.04 23.22 -2.54
CA PHE A 352 9.20 22.21 -1.50
C PHE A 352 10.32 21.22 -1.79
N LEU A 353 10.54 20.83 -3.05
CA LEU A 353 11.71 20.00 -3.38
C LEU A 353 13.03 20.74 -3.09
N THR A 354 13.12 22.03 -3.45
CA THR A 354 14.31 22.84 -3.13
C THR A 354 14.52 22.96 -1.63
N GLN A 355 13.45 23.14 -0.84
CA GLN A 355 13.53 23.13 0.63
C GLN A 355 14.00 21.79 1.18
N TYR A 356 13.46 20.68 0.68
CA TYR A 356 13.87 19.33 1.08
C TYR A 356 15.38 19.10 0.79
N LEU A 357 15.81 19.36 -0.44
CA LEU A 357 17.19 19.13 -0.88
C LEU A 357 18.19 20.02 -0.11
N SER A 358 17.89 21.30 0.06
CA SER A 358 18.74 22.22 0.82
C SER A 358 18.79 21.90 2.31
N GLY A 359 17.70 21.36 2.87
CA GLY A 359 17.55 20.96 4.27
C GLY A 359 18.06 19.55 4.59
N SER A 360 18.51 18.76 3.59
CA SER A 360 19.06 17.42 3.86
C SER A 360 20.38 17.52 4.64
N PRO A 361 20.51 16.78 5.75
CA PRO A 361 21.76 16.71 6.52
C PRO A 361 22.84 15.85 5.84
N ALA A 362 22.47 15.05 4.83
CA ALA A 362 23.39 14.21 4.10
C ALA A 362 24.23 15.01 3.08
N ASP A 363 25.41 14.50 2.74
CA ASP A 363 26.28 15.10 1.70
C ASP A 363 25.82 14.62 0.31
N ILE A 364 24.86 15.34 -0.27
CA ILE A 364 24.28 15.05 -1.59
C ILE A 364 24.71 16.11 -2.62
N PRO A 365 24.86 15.73 -3.91
CA PRO A 365 25.39 16.62 -4.95
C PRO A 365 24.41 17.71 -5.42
N VAL A 366 23.15 17.68 -4.99
CA VAL A 366 22.11 18.62 -5.43
C VAL A 366 21.39 19.23 -4.23
N ARG A 367 21.16 20.57 -4.28
CA ARG A 367 20.51 21.32 -3.19
C ARG A 367 19.30 22.13 -3.66
N SER A 368 18.96 22.03 -4.95
CA SER A 368 17.82 22.73 -5.55
C SER A 368 17.28 21.94 -6.75
N LEU A 369 16.06 22.28 -7.19
CA LEU A 369 15.49 21.73 -8.42
C LEU A 369 16.37 22.06 -9.65
N ALA A 370 16.95 23.26 -9.72
CA ALA A 370 17.83 23.66 -10.83
C ALA A 370 19.11 22.80 -10.87
N GLU A 371 19.73 22.53 -9.72
CA GLU A 371 20.89 21.64 -9.63
C GLU A 371 20.53 20.20 -9.96
N LEU A 372 19.34 19.72 -9.58
CA LEU A 372 18.86 18.40 -9.96
C LEU A 372 18.69 18.27 -11.48
N VAL A 373 18.09 19.26 -12.15
CA VAL A 373 17.97 19.28 -13.62
C VAL A 373 19.35 19.25 -14.29
N ALA A 374 20.29 20.03 -13.77
CA ALA A 374 21.68 20.05 -14.27
C ALA A 374 22.40 18.70 -14.04
N PHE A 375 22.21 18.08 -12.86
CA PHE A 375 22.74 16.76 -12.53
C PHE A 375 22.22 15.69 -13.49
N ASN A 376 20.91 15.66 -13.73
CA ASN A 376 20.30 14.69 -14.65
C ASN A 376 20.81 14.85 -16.09
N ASN A 377 21.03 16.09 -16.55
CA ASN A 377 21.60 16.36 -17.86
C ASN A 377 23.06 15.90 -17.95
N ALA A 378 23.85 16.09 -16.90
CA ALA A 378 25.24 15.62 -16.83
C ALA A 378 25.37 14.10 -16.74
N ASN A 379 24.33 13.40 -16.25
CA ASN A 379 24.26 11.95 -16.07
C ASN A 379 23.16 11.30 -16.93
N ALA A 380 22.88 11.84 -18.12
CA ALA A 380 21.73 11.47 -18.94
C ALA A 380 21.69 9.98 -19.33
N GLU A 381 22.86 9.35 -19.51
CA GLU A 381 22.95 7.91 -19.81
C GLU A 381 22.30 7.02 -18.73
N VAL A 382 22.24 7.48 -17.49
CA VAL A 382 21.64 6.75 -16.36
C VAL A 382 20.30 7.37 -15.99
N GLU A 383 20.29 8.69 -15.73
CA GLU A 383 19.11 9.38 -15.24
C GLU A 383 18.01 9.51 -16.30
N GLN A 384 18.37 9.64 -17.58
CA GLN A 384 17.44 9.78 -18.69
C GLN A 384 17.43 8.56 -19.64
N ALA A 385 17.86 7.40 -19.16
CA ALA A 385 18.00 6.18 -19.97
C ALA A 385 16.67 5.71 -20.61
N VAL A 386 15.53 6.01 -20.01
CA VAL A 386 14.19 5.56 -20.47
C VAL A 386 13.33 6.73 -20.94
N PHE A 387 13.33 7.87 -20.22
CA PHE A 387 12.54 9.06 -20.54
C PHE A 387 13.22 10.31 -20.02
N GLY A 388 12.82 11.49 -20.53
CA GLY A 388 13.37 12.79 -20.18
C GLY A 388 12.87 13.34 -18.84
N GLN A 389 12.93 14.70 -18.69
CA GLN A 389 12.61 15.39 -17.45
C GLN A 389 11.83 16.70 -17.67
N ASP A 390 10.97 16.73 -18.68
CA ASP A 390 10.22 17.90 -19.11
C ASP A 390 9.36 18.53 -18.00
N ILE A 391 8.85 17.75 -17.06
CA ILE A 391 8.12 18.27 -15.90
C ILE A 391 9.05 18.95 -14.91
N LEU A 392 10.25 18.41 -14.64
CA LEU A 392 11.23 19.09 -13.78
C LEU A 392 11.64 20.45 -14.39
N GLU A 393 11.91 20.46 -15.71
CA GLU A 393 12.32 21.66 -16.44
C GLU A 393 11.20 22.72 -16.44
N SER A 394 9.96 22.33 -16.80
CA SER A 394 8.82 23.27 -16.79
C SER A 394 8.47 23.77 -15.39
N SER A 395 8.76 23.00 -14.34
CA SER A 395 8.55 23.45 -12.97
C SER A 395 9.50 24.57 -12.55
N LEU A 396 10.69 24.73 -13.19
CA LEU A 396 11.57 25.88 -12.93
C LEU A 396 10.91 27.21 -13.27
N ASP A 397 10.04 27.22 -14.28
CA ASP A 397 9.32 28.42 -14.75
C ASP A 397 7.97 28.59 -14.09
N ALA A 398 7.60 27.69 -13.16
CA ALA A 398 6.31 27.78 -12.46
C ALA A 398 6.19 29.08 -11.65
N PRO A 399 4.98 29.69 -11.55
CA PRO A 399 4.76 30.94 -10.84
C PRO A 399 5.08 30.82 -9.34
N ALA A 400 5.35 31.96 -8.70
CA ALA A 400 5.48 32.01 -7.26
C ALA A 400 4.16 31.64 -6.57
N MET A 401 4.23 30.96 -5.42
CA MET A 401 3.04 30.54 -4.67
C MET A 401 2.23 31.72 -4.12
N GLU A 402 2.85 32.89 -3.98
CA GLU A 402 2.21 34.14 -3.55
C GLU A 402 1.50 34.87 -4.71
N SER A 403 1.69 34.43 -5.96
CA SER A 403 1.10 35.11 -7.13
C SER A 403 -0.40 34.83 -7.24
N ASP A 404 -1.16 35.81 -7.77
CA ASP A 404 -2.59 35.64 -8.06
C ASP A 404 -2.84 34.43 -8.96
N THR A 405 -1.95 34.20 -9.94
CA THR A 405 -2.03 33.04 -10.86
C THR A 405 -2.05 31.71 -10.12
N TYR A 406 -1.20 31.53 -9.12
CA TYR A 406 -1.21 30.32 -8.30
C TYR A 406 -2.43 30.28 -7.38
N GLN A 407 -2.77 31.40 -6.71
CA GLN A 407 -3.88 31.45 -5.77
C GLN A 407 -5.22 31.16 -6.47
N ASP A 408 -5.45 31.72 -7.65
CA ASP A 408 -6.64 31.49 -8.47
C ASP A 408 -6.72 30.02 -8.93
N ALA A 409 -5.59 29.45 -9.35
CA ALA A 409 -5.52 28.03 -9.73
C ALA A 409 -5.85 27.12 -8.55
N LEU A 410 -5.28 27.37 -7.38
CA LEU A 410 -5.55 26.60 -6.15
C LEU A 410 -7.01 26.72 -5.71
N ALA A 411 -7.57 27.93 -5.76
CA ALA A 411 -8.99 28.16 -5.46
C ALA A 411 -9.91 27.40 -6.42
N LEU A 412 -9.60 27.44 -7.74
CA LEU A 412 -10.36 26.72 -8.76
C LEU A 412 -10.38 25.20 -8.49
N ILE A 413 -9.21 24.58 -8.28
CA ILE A 413 -9.14 23.13 -8.12
C ILE A 413 -9.82 22.68 -6.81
N ARG A 414 -9.65 23.42 -5.72
CA ARG A 414 -10.31 23.13 -4.43
C ARG A 414 -11.82 23.25 -4.55
N LYS A 415 -12.33 24.35 -5.12
CA LYS A 415 -13.77 24.54 -5.34
C LYS A 415 -14.35 23.43 -6.20
N THR A 416 -13.67 23.05 -7.28
CA THR A 416 -14.15 21.99 -8.20
C THR A 416 -14.20 20.62 -7.53
N THR A 417 -13.24 20.28 -6.67
CA THR A 417 -13.15 18.93 -6.08
C THR A 417 -13.82 18.80 -4.72
N ARG A 418 -13.98 19.91 -3.97
CA ARG A 418 -14.69 19.95 -2.68
C ARG A 418 -16.14 20.45 -2.88
N ASP A 419 -16.32 21.77 -2.91
CA ASP A 419 -17.64 22.41 -2.84
C ASP A 419 -18.58 21.96 -3.95
N ASN A 420 -18.08 21.89 -5.19
CA ASN A 420 -18.80 21.45 -6.40
C ASN A 420 -18.53 19.98 -6.76
N GLY A 421 -17.64 19.32 -6.03
CA GLY A 421 -17.26 17.92 -6.22
C GLY A 421 -17.82 17.03 -5.10
N ILE A 422 -16.95 16.45 -4.28
CA ILE A 422 -17.32 15.44 -3.29
C ILE A 422 -18.42 15.93 -2.34
N ASP A 423 -18.31 17.15 -1.80
CA ASP A 423 -19.30 17.67 -0.85
C ASP A 423 -20.67 17.87 -1.51
N ALA A 424 -20.70 18.36 -2.77
CA ALA A 424 -21.93 18.48 -3.54
C ALA A 424 -22.55 17.11 -3.81
N LEU A 425 -21.76 16.16 -4.30
CA LEU A 425 -22.24 14.80 -4.63
C LEU A 425 -22.83 14.10 -3.39
N LEU A 426 -22.15 14.19 -2.24
CA LEU A 426 -22.65 13.62 -0.98
C LEU A 426 -23.97 14.26 -0.54
N ARG A 427 -24.04 15.59 -0.57
CA ARG A 427 -25.20 16.36 -0.11
C ARG A 427 -26.40 16.22 -1.05
N GLU A 428 -26.22 16.40 -2.37
CA GLU A 428 -27.30 16.48 -3.35
C GLU A 428 -27.96 15.13 -3.60
N HIS A 429 -27.20 14.06 -3.49
CA HIS A 429 -27.70 12.69 -3.63
C HIS A 429 -28.07 12.05 -2.29
N ASP A 430 -27.86 12.74 -1.17
CA ASP A 430 -28.10 12.24 0.18
C ASP A 430 -27.42 10.87 0.40
N VAL A 431 -26.09 10.82 0.14
CA VAL A 431 -25.25 9.65 0.29
C VAL A 431 -24.08 9.91 1.23
N GLN A 432 -23.58 8.87 1.91
CA GLN A 432 -22.52 8.99 2.90
C GLN A 432 -21.13 8.69 2.29
N VAL A 433 -21.10 7.87 1.25
CA VAL A 433 -19.87 7.41 0.58
C VAL A 433 -20.11 7.36 -0.91
N LEU A 434 -19.08 7.66 -1.70
CA LEU A 434 -19.07 7.50 -3.15
C LEU A 434 -18.31 6.23 -3.51
N MET A 435 -18.77 5.48 -4.52
CA MET A 435 -18.19 4.25 -4.99
C MET A 435 -17.97 4.30 -6.51
N GLY A 436 -16.75 4.00 -6.95
CA GLY A 436 -16.39 3.96 -8.37
C GLY A 436 -15.25 2.99 -8.64
N PRO A 437 -14.92 2.68 -9.91
CA PRO A 437 -13.69 1.96 -10.23
C PRO A 437 -12.47 2.71 -9.68
N SER A 438 -11.43 2.00 -9.23
CA SER A 438 -10.20 2.66 -8.74
C SER A 438 -9.31 3.15 -9.88
N GLY A 439 -9.41 2.52 -11.04
CA GLY A 439 -8.64 2.84 -12.23
C GLY A 439 -8.95 1.86 -13.38
N PRO A 440 -8.34 2.06 -14.56
CA PRO A 440 -8.48 1.13 -15.69
C PRO A 440 -7.72 -0.18 -15.43
N VAL A 441 -7.97 -1.20 -16.26
CA VAL A 441 -7.18 -2.43 -16.27
C VAL A 441 -5.74 -2.11 -16.66
N SER A 442 -4.77 -2.66 -15.92
CA SER A 442 -3.34 -2.40 -16.15
C SER A 442 -2.94 -2.77 -17.60
N PRO A 443 -2.35 -1.82 -18.37
CA PRO A 443 -1.85 -2.08 -19.72
C PRO A 443 -0.52 -2.85 -19.67
N ARG A 444 -0.03 -3.28 -20.84
CA ARG A 444 1.34 -3.74 -20.97
C ARG A 444 2.31 -2.58 -20.73
N VAL A 445 3.48 -2.91 -20.21
CA VAL A 445 4.59 -1.96 -20.12
C VAL A 445 5.04 -1.58 -21.54
N ASP A 446 5.12 -0.29 -21.81
CA ASP A 446 5.65 0.26 -23.05
C ASP A 446 6.78 1.25 -22.73
N VAL A 447 8.02 0.79 -22.85
CA VAL A 447 9.21 1.62 -22.56
C VAL A 447 9.54 2.62 -23.69
N VAL A 448 8.85 2.52 -24.82
CA VAL A 448 9.07 3.41 -25.98
C VAL A 448 8.11 4.60 -25.94
N ASN A 449 6.84 4.34 -25.64
CA ASN A 449 5.79 5.37 -25.65
C ASN A 449 5.46 5.90 -24.25
N GLY A 450 6.01 5.32 -23.19
CA GLY A 450 5.69 5.68 -21.82
C GLY A 450 4.41 5.05 -21.29
N ASP A 451 3.74 5.74 -20.39
CA ASP A 451 2.50 5.28 -19.75
C ASP A 451 1.30 5.41 -20.68
N VAL A 452 1.13 4.45 -21.58
CA VAL A 452 -0.05 4.36 -22.47
C VAL A 452 -1.18 3.62 -21.77
N TRP A 453 -2.00 4.36 -21.03
CA TRP A 453 -3.18 3.82 -20.37
C TRP A 453 -4.42 3.83 -21.26
N PRO A 454 -5.36 2.86 -21.08
CA PRO A 454 -6.71 3.00 -21.63
C PRO A 454 -7.40 4.27 -21.10
N ALA A 455 -8.55 4.62 -21.67
CA ALA A 455 -9.36 5.71 -21.10
C ALA A 455 -9.50 5.54 -19.58
N TRP A 456 -9.18 6.61 -18.84
CA TRP A 456 -9.13 6.52 -17.38
C TRP A 456 -10.52 6.21 -16.81
N ALA A 457 -10.58 5.29 -15.86
CA ALA A 457 -11.75 5.02 -15.05
C ALA A 457 -11.44 5.45 -13.61
N GLY A 458 -12.46 5.87 -12.87
CA GLY A 458 -12.33 6.27 -11.45
C GLY A 458 -12.31 7.78 -11.23
N ALA A 459 -12.61 8.14 -9.99
CA ALA A 459 -12.67 9.52 -9.50
C ALA A 459 -11.56 9.85 -8.49
N GLY A 460 -10.47 9.08 -8.50
CA GLY A 460 -9.36 9.21 -7.53
C GLY A 460 -8.72 10.60 -7.53
N ALA A 461 -8.59 11.25 -8.68
CA ALA A 461 -8.06 12.60 -8.78
C ALA A 461 -8.90 13.63 -8.00
N MET A 462 -10.21 13.48 -7.96
CA MET A 462 -11.09 14.33 -7.17
C MET A 462 -10.81 14.19 -5.67
N ALA A 463 -10.63 12.96 -5.18
CA ALA A 463 -10.27 12.68 -3.79
C ALA A 463 -8.84 13.15 -3.45
N ALA A 464 -7.89 13.01 -4.37
CA ALA A 464 -6.50 13.44 -4.18
C ALA A 464 -6.40 14.97 -4.05
N ILE A 465 -6.99 15.72 -5.02
CA ILE A 465 -6.91 17.18 -5.08
C ILE A 465 -7.75 17.84 -3.97
N SER A 466 -8.90 17.26 -3.60
CA SER A 466 -9.67 17.73 -2.43
C SER A 466 -8.95 17.50 -1.11
N GLY A 467 -8.00 16.56 -1.05
CA GLY A 467 -7.40 16.09 0.19
C GLY A 467 -8.29 15.13 0.98
N TYR A 468 -9.38 14.63 0.40
CA TYR A 468 -10.33 13.74 1.06
C TYR A 468 -9.91 12.27 0.95
N PRO A 469 -10.31 11.40 1.88
CA PRO A 469 -9.82 10.02 1.92
C PRO A 469 -10.37 9.20 0.75
N ASN A 470 -9.56 8.24 0.30
CA ASN A 470 -9.91 7.26 -0.72
C ASN A 470 -9.33 5.90 -0.33
N LEU A 471 -10.17 4.88 -0.31
CA LEU A 471 -9.80 3.49 -0.04
C LEU A 471 -10.05 2.66 -1.28
N THR A 472 -9.01 1.96 -1.78
CA THR A 472 -9.18 0.93 -2.82
C THR A 472 -9.15 -0.47 -2.21
N VAL A 473 -10.09 -1.31 -2.66
CA VAL A 473 -10.19 -2.72 -2.29
C VAL A 473 -10.25 -3.55 -3.57
N PRO A 474 -9.57 -4.71 -3.67
CA PRO A 474 -9.68 -5.58 -4.83
C PRO A 474 -11.13 -5.97 -5.10
N MET A 475 -11.62 -5.86 -6.34
CA MET A 475 -12.98 -6.28 -6.71
C MET A 475 -13.03 -7.52 -7.60
N GLY A 476 -11.86 -8.00 -8.06
CA GLY A 476 -11.73 -9.18 -8.90
C GLY A 476 -10.51 -9.10 -9.81
N THR A 477 -10.48 -9.97 -10.82
CA THR A 477 -9.43 -10.00 -11.85
C THR A 477 -10.03 -10.09 -13.24
N ILE A 478 -9.30 -9.57 -14.24
CA ILE A 478 -9.63 -9.71 -15.66
C ILE A 478 -8.43 -10.39 -16.33
N ALA A 479 -8.59 -11.63 -16.80
CA ALA A 479 -7.48 -12.44 -17.33
C ALA A 479 -6.27 -12.52 -16.36
N GLY A 480 -6.54 -12.65 -15.07
CA GLY A 480 -5.51 -12.69 -14.02
C GLY A 480 -4.92 -11.32 -13.64
N VAL A 481 -5.31 -10.24 -14.31
CA VAL A 481 -4.91 -8.86 -13.94
C VAL A 481 -5.88 -8.29 -12.94
N PRO A 482 -5.45 -7.89 -11.74
CA PRO A 482 -6.34 -7.35 -10.72
C PRO A 482 -6.99 -6.02 -11.12
N VAL A 483 -8.18 -5.80 -10.58
CA VAL A 483 -8.93 -4.54 -10.65
C VAL A 483 -9.52 -4.22 -9.27
N GLY A 484 -9.67 -2.93 -8.96
CA GLY A 484 -10.12 -2.45 -7.67
C GLY A 484 -11.34 -1.53 -7.74
N VAL A 485 -12.06 -1.46 -6.63
CA VAL A 485 -13.12 -0.49 -6.37
C VAL A 485 -12.65 0.52 -5.33
N SER A 486 -12.94 1.80 -5.58
CA SER A 486 -12.66 2.91 -4.68
C SER A 486 -13.90 3.29 -3.89
N PHE A 487 -13.69 3.56 -2.60
CA PHE A 487 -14.64 4.21 -1.71
C PHE A 487 -14.08 5.57 -1.34
N ILE A 488 -14.85 6.65 -1.59
CA ILE A 488 -14.43 8.04 -1.37
C ILE A 488 -15.40 8.67 -0.39
N GLY A 489 -14.91 9.37 0.62
CA GLY A 489 -15.70 10.08 1.63
C GLY A 489 -15.39 11.56 1.67
N GLY A 490 -16.11 12.31 2.48
CA GLY A 490 -15.77 13.67 2.87
C GLY A 490 -14.51 13.71 3.75
N GLY A 491 -13.98 14.91 4.02
CA GLY A 491 -12.81 15.07 4.87
C GLY A 491 -13.01 14.44 6.25
N GLY A 492 -12.06 13.62 6.71
CA GLY A 492 -12.12 12.91 7.99
C GLY A 492 -12.93 11.62 8.00
N ALA A 493 -13.43 11.15 6.85
CA ALA A 493 -14.22 9.91 6.75
C ALA A 493 -13.40 8.63 6.76
N ASP A 494 -12.13 8.66 7.15
CA ASP A 494 -11.19 7.53 7.08
C ASP A 494 -11.73 6.27 7.78
N ALA A 495 -12.21 6.38 9.02
CA ALA A 495 -12.78 5.26 9.78
C ALA A 495 -14.05 4.68 9.11
N LEU A 496 -14.90 5.54 8.53
CA LEU A 496 -16.08 5.12 7.79
C LEU A 496 -15.69 4.33 6.55
N LEU A 497 -14.72 4.82 5.76
CA LEU A 497 -14.26 4.14 4.55
C LEU A 497 -13.63 2.77 4.86
N LEU A 498 -12.88 2.66 5.96
CA LEU A 498 -12.32 1.39 6.41
C LEU A 498 -13.44 0.40 6.78
N SER A 499 -14.49 0.85 7.48
CA SER A 499 -15.65 0.00 7.83
C SER A 499 -16.44 -0.43 6.58
N VAL A 500 -16.66 0.48 5.62
CA VAL A 500 -17.30 0.18 4.32
C VAL A 500 -16.45 -0.80 3.51
N GLY A 501 -15.13 -0.57 3.46
CA GLY A 501 -14.20 -1.48 2.79
C GLY A 501 -14.17 -2.87 3.42
N LEU A 502 -14.24 -2.97 4.75
CA LEU A 502 -14.35 -4.25 5.47
C LEU A 502 -15.64 -4.98 5.09
N ALA A 503 -16.78 -4.29 5.01
CA ALA A 503 -18.04 -4.88 4.58
C ALA A 503 -17.96 -5.39 3.14
N PHE A 504 -17.29 -4.65 2.25
CA PHE A 504 -17.05 -5.08 0.88
C PHE A 504 -16.12 -6.30 0.80
N GLU A 505 -15.01 -6.30 1.53
CA GLU A 505 -14.07 -7.42 1.61
C GLU A 505 -14.76 -8.69 2.11
N ALA A 506 -15.59 -8.57 3.15
CA ALA A 506 -16.40 -9.68 3.71
C ALA A 506 -17.44 -10.23 2.73
N SER A 507 -17.83 -9.47 1.71
CA SER A 507 -18.79 -9.93 0.67
C SER A 507 -18.17 -10.89 -0.36
N GLY A 508 -16.92 -11.34 -0.18
CA GLY A 508 -16.23 -12.29 -1.06
C GLY A 508 -15.15 -11.64 -1.94
N SER A 509 -14.56 -10.55 -1.48
CA SER A 509 -13.48 -9.84 -2.14
C SER A 509 -12.23 -9.91 -1.26
N GLY A 510 -11.17 -10.52 -1.74
CA GLY A 510 -9.87 -10.57 -1.06
C GLY A 510 -8.74 -10.28 -2.03
N SER A 511 -7.56 -10.01 -1.49
CA SER A 511 -6.36 -9.85 -2.32
C SER A 511 -6.03 -11.15 -3.06
N PRO A 512 -6.00 -11.16 -4.40
CA PRO A 512 -5.66 -12.35 -5.16
C PRO A 512 -4.19 -12.71 -4.94
N GLU A 513 -3.89 -14.01 -4.92
CA GLU A 513 -2.50 -14.45 -4.81
C GLU A 513 -1.77 -14.27 -6.16
N PRO A 514 -0.55 -13.67 -6.18
CA PRO A 514 0.24 -13.51 -7.39
C PRO A 514 0.62 -14.82 -8.06
N GLN A 515 0.47 -14.87 -9.39
CA GLN A 515 0.79 -16.04 -10.19
C GLN A 515 2.12 -15.93 -10.95
N TYR A 516 2.71 -14.74 -10.99
CA TYR A 516 3.97 -14.44 -11.70
C TYR A 516 3.94 -14.87 -13.18
N LYS A 517 2.76 -14.79 -13.82
CA LYS A 517 2.61 -15.16 -15.22
C LYS A 517 3.45 -14.25 -16.11
N PRO A 518 4.20 -14.77 -17.08
CA PRO A 518 4.97 -13.92 -18.01
C PRO A 518 4.09 -12.93 -18.78
N SER A 519 2.90 -13.38 -19.21
CA SER A 519 1.90 -12.60 -19.94
C SER A 519 0.51 -13.23 -19.77
N VAL A 520 -0.54 -12.52 -20.18
CA VAL A 520 -1.89 -13.10 -20.33
C VAL A 520 -1.86 -14.17 -21.41
N ASP A 521 -2.21 -15.40 -21.07
CA ASP A 521 -2.18 -16.54 -21.98
C ASP A 521 -3.52 -16.81 -22.70
N ALA A 522 -3.52 -17.84 -23.57
CA ALA A 522 -4.70 -18.22 -24.35
C ALA A 522 -5.84 -18.81 -23.47
N GLU A 523 -5.51 -19.40 -22.31
CA GLU A 523 -6.51 -19.92 -21.37
C GLU A 523 -7.19 -18.77 -20.63
N ASP A 524 -6.41 -17.77 -20.18
CA ASP A 524 -6.95 -16.54 -19.60
C ASP A 524 -7.89 -15.83 -20.59
N MET A 525 -7.56 -15.85 -21.89
CA MET A 525 -8.39 -15.25 -22.95
C MET A 525 -9.68 -16.03 -23.23
N ARG A 526 -9.70 -17.34 -22.99
CA ARG A 526 -10.91 -18.17 -23.14
C ARG A 526 -11.88 -18.05 -21.96
N ALA A 527 -11.34 -17.71 -20.79
CA ALA A 527 -12.14 -17.46 -19.57
C ALA A 527 -12.88 -16.12 -19.58
N LEU A 528 -12.65 -15.31 -20.61
CA LEU A 528 -13.27 -14.01 -20.84
C LEU A 528 -14.46 -14.13 -21.81
#